data_5fca46b4fe164fb7fc2f029f35afbcd4
#
_entry.id   5fca46b4fe164fb7fc2f029f35afbcd4
#
_cell.length_a   1.000
_cell.length_b   1.000
_cell.length_c   1.000
_cell.angle_alpha   90.00
_cell.angle_beta   90.00
_cell.angle_gamma   90.00
#
_symmetry.space_group_name_H-M   'P 1'
#
loop_
_entity.id
_entity.type
_entity.pdbx_description
1 polymer ?
#
loop_
_entity_poly.entity_id
_entity_poly.type
_entity_poly.pdbx_seq_one_letter_code
_entity_poly.pdbx_strand_id
1 'polypeptide(L)'
;MSTNLNSESNLLAPSTRRNLFKGMATGLVAGSVAGPAILSGAKKPKQAGVRKGRINQSVVSWCFAKHWSVEETCKHAKNLGCKSVELIDSKHWPVLKKYGLTCAISGIPVEGPPFIKGYNNPGYHSWLIKATKQAIDESADFGCPNVIAFTGYAEEFSREQGAKNCIEGFKKVAGYAEKKGVTICLEMLNSRDDTDPNKGHPGYQGDHTDYCMDILNAVGSPRVKLLFDIYHVQIMDGDVIRRIGECGDMIGHVHTAGNPGRGELDDKQEINYPPIMKALLKNKYKGFVGQEFIPTRDPVKGLTEAVELCDV
;
A
#
# COMPACT_ATOMS: atom_id res chain seq x y z
N MET A 1 -0.38 46.04 -48.45
CA MET A 1 0.59 45.37 -49.33
C MET A 1 0.65 43.92 -48.93
N SER A 2 0.20 43.06 -49.85
CA SER A 2 0.12 41.61 -49.78
C SER A 2 1.48 40.95 -49.73
N THR A 3 1.58 39.80 -49.08
CA THR A 3 2.06 38.58 -49.75
C THR A 3 1.76 37.37 -48.87
N ASN A 4 0.93 36.51 -49.43
CA ASN A 4 0.75 35.09 -49.08
C ASN A 4 2.02 34.31 -49.38
N LEU A 5 2.27 33.24 -48.62
CA LEU A 5 2.85 32.01 -49.15
C LEU A 5 2.36 30.80 -48.30
N ASN A 6 1.57 29.98 -49.00
CA ASN A 6 1.24 28.58 -48.66
C ASN A 6 2.47 27.70 -48.71
N SER A 7 2.52 26.66 -47.85
CA SER A 7 3.15 25.40 -48.19
C SER A 7 2.52 24.25 -47.39
N GLU A 8 1.92 23.50 -48.05
CA GLU A 8 1.38 22.14 -48.18
C GLU A 8 1.79 21.12 -47.13
N SER A 9 0.76 20.46 -46.67
CA SER A 9 0.69 19.21 -45.95
C SER A 9 1.28 18.03 -46.72
N ASN A 10 2.06 17.17 -46.07
CA ASN A 10 2.31 15.80 -46.54
C ASN A 10 1.87 14.80 -45.46
N LEU A 11 0.70 14.25 -45.70
CA LEU A 11 0.15 13.05 -45.08
C LEU A 11 0.85 11.82 -45.68
N LEU A 12 1.50 11.01 -44.85
CA LEU A 12 1.93 9.66 -45.24
C LEU A 12 0.97 8.65 -44.61
N ALA A 13 0.30 7.90 -45.46
CA ALA A 13 -0.62 6.83 -45.16
C ALA A 13 0.11 5.54 -44.70
N PRO A 14 -0.55 4.64 -43.97
CA PRO A 14 0.07 3.43 -43.42
C PRO A 14 0.16 2.31 -44.48
N SER A 15 1.31 1.67 -44.58
CA SER A 15 1.55 0.52 -45.44
C SER A 15 1.02 -0.78 -44.85
N THR A 16 0.03 -1.34 -45.49
CA THR A 16 -0.50 -2.69 -45.33
C THR A 16 0.47 -3.72 -45.88
N ARG A 17 0.98 -4.64 -45.07
CA ARG A 17 1.60 -5.87 -45.60
C ARG A 17 0.60 -7.03 -45.51
N ARG A 18 0.14 -7.41 -46.69
CA ARG A 18 -0.73 -8.56 -46.96
C ARG A 18 0.11 -9.77 -47.39
N ASN A 19 -0.16 -10.89 -46.73
CA ASN A 19 -0.21 -12.29 -47.25
C ASN A 19 0.77 -12.76 -48.30
N LEU A 20 1.50 -13.82 -47.95
CA LEU A 20 1.81 -14.92 -48.87
C LEU A 20 2.04 -16.23 -48.10
N PHE A 21 1.07 -17.13 -48.14
CA PHE A 21 1.31 -18.57 -48.27
C PHE A 21 -0.02 -19.24 -48.69
N LYS A 22 -0.06 -19.60 -49.98
CA LYS A 22 -1.05 -20.55 -50.53
C LYS A 22 -0.34 -21.84 -50.86
N GLY A 23 -1.00 -22.95 -50.49
CA GLY A 23 -0.99 -24.17 -51.29
C GLY A 23 -0.16 -25.32 -50.74
N MET A 24 -0.76 -26.38 -50.28
CA MET A 24 -1.04 -27.59 -51.07
C MET A 24 -1.80 -28.62 -50.24
N ALA A 25 -2.87 -29.10 -50.82
CA ALA A 25 -3.66 -30.22 -50.33
C ALA A 25 -3.04 -31.55 -50.81
N THR A 26 -3.25 -32.62 -50.05
CA THR A 26 -3.82 -33.94 -50.41
C THR A 26 -3.24 -35.04 -49.56
N GLY A 27 -4.12 -35.94 -49.08
CA GLY A 27 -3.74 -37.24 -48.51
C GLY A 27 -4.64 -37.72 -47.37
N LEU A 28 -5.84 -38.23 -47.70
CA LEU A 28 -6.63 -39.07 -46.78
C LEU A 28 -5.87 -40.38 -46.48
N VAL A 29 -5.65 -40.67 -45.18
CA VAL A 29 -5.60 -42.09 -44.73
C VAL A 29 -6.34 -42.15 -43.39
N ALA A 30 -7.43 -42.88 -43.37
CA ALA A 30 -8.18 -43.23 -42.16
C ALA A 30 -7.39 -44.29 -41.41
N GLY A 31 -6.94 -43.96 -40.21
CA GLY A 31 -6.36 -44.86 -39.25
C GLY A 31 -6.88 -44.54 -37.86
N SER A 32 -7.89 -45.27 -37.39
CA SER A 32 -8.39 -45.20 -36.01
C SER A 32 -7.34 -45.75 -35.06
N VAL A 33 -6.67 -44.87 -34.34
CA VAL A 33 -5.86 -45.25 -33.18
C VAL A 33 -6.48 -44.57 -31.97
N ALA A 34 -7.01 -45.37 -31.05
CA ALA A 34 -7.46 -44.95 -29.75
C ALA A 34 -6.26 -44.35 -28.98
N GLY A 35 -6.20 -43.01 -28.88
CA GLY A 35 -5.23 -42.33 -28.05
C GLY A 35 -5.58 -42.46 -26.58
N PRO A 36 -4.60 -42.56 -25.68
CA PRO A 36 -4.86 -42.59 -24.24
C PRO A 36 -5.51 -41.28 -23.78
N ALA A 37 -6.60 -41.42 -23.02
CA ALA A 37 -7.25 -40.29 -22.37
C ALA A 37 -6.22 -39.54 -21.52
N ILE A 38 -5.94 -38.28 -21.90
CA ILE A 38 -5.18 -37.38 -21.08
C ILE A 38 -6.04 -37.07 -19.85
N LEU A 39 -5.81 -37.80 -18.76
CA LEU A 39 -6.30 -37.47 -17.44
C LEU A 39 -5.76 -36.05 -17.14
N SER A 40 -6.62 -35.08 -17.26
CA SER A 40 -6.41 -33.71 -16.73
C SER A 40 -6.06 -33.87 -15.25
N GLY A 41 -4.77 -33.82 -14.96
CA GLY A 41 -4.26 -33.84 -13.60
C GLY A 41 -4.78 -32.62 -12.85
N ALA A 42 -5.87 -32.75 -12.09
CA ALA A 42 -6.24 -31.81 -11.08
C ALA A 42 -5.01 -31.63 -10.18
N LYS A 43 -4.41 -30.43 -10.23
CA LYS A 43 -3.33 -30.07 -9.32
C LYS A 43 -3.86 -30.28 -7.90
N LYS A 44 -3.29 -31.25 -7.18
CA LYS A 44 -3.56 -31.44 -5.75
C LYS A 44 -3.41 -30.07 -5.08
N PRO A 45 -4.32 -29.67 -4.18
CA PRO A 45 -4.15 -28.44 -3.42
C PRO A 45 -2.77 -28.49 -2.78
N LYS A 46 -1.95 -27.45 -3.00
CA LYS A 46 -0.67 -27.30 -2.32
C LYS A 46 -0.95 -27.41 -0.82
N GLN A 47 -0.35 -28.41 -0.19
CA GLN A 47 -0.36 -28.51 1.27
C GLN A 47 0.17 -27.19 1.80
N ALA A 48 -0.59 -26.52 2.69
CA ALA A 48 -0.19 -25.25 3.27
C ALA A 48 1.21 -25.46 3.88
N GLY A 49 2.23 -24.82 3.28
CA GLY A 49 3.61 -24.93 3.74
C GLY A 49 3.71 -24.37 5.17
N VAL A 50 4.63 -24.94 5.96
CA VAL A 50 4.94 -24.40 7.29
C VAL A 50 5.30 -22.92 7.12
N ARG A 51 4.56 -22.01 7.75
CA ARG A 51 4.81 -20.57 7.67
C ARG A 51 6.17 -20.24 8.25
N LYS A 52 6.93 -19.42 7.54
CA LYS A 52 8.26 -18.96 8.00
C LYS A 52 8.14 -17.95 9.12
N GLY A 53 7.09 -17.11 9.10
CA GLY A 53 6.75 -16.18 10.17
C GLY A 53 7.78 -15.09 10.43
N ARG A 54 8.66 -14.81 9.44
CA ARG A 54 9.71 -13.78 9.59
C ARG A 54 9.19 -12.36 9.39
N ILE A 55 8.07 -12.22 8.68
CA ILE A 55 7.34 -10.97 8.48
C ILE A 55 6.15 -10.96 9.44
N ASN A 56 6.03 -9.92 10.27
CA ASN A 56 4.84 -9.71 11.08
C ASN A 56 3.74 -9.14 10.19
N GLN A 57 2.77 -9.95 9.83
CA GLN A 57 1.69 -9.53 8.94
C GLN A 57 0.48 -9.02 9.72
N SER A 58 -0.20 -8.04 9.15
CA SER A 58 -1.40 -7.39 9.66
C SER A 58 -2.48 -7.33 8.59
N VAL A 59 -3.72 -7.10 8.99
CA VAL A 59 -4.87 -6.91 8.09
C VAL A 59 -5.44 -5.51 8.30
N VAL A 60 -5.52 -4.73 7.25
CA VAL A 60 -6.11 -3.39 7.28
C VAL A 60 -7.64 -3.52 7.27
N SER A 61 -8.27 -3.12 8.37
CA SER A 61 -9.68 -3.40 8.66
C SER A 61 -10.64 -2.81 7.63
N TRP A 62 -10.43 -1.56 7.20
CA TRP A 62 -11.35 -0.85 6.33
C TRP A 62 -11.48 -1.50 4.94
N CYS A 63 -10.43 -2.13 4.43
CA CYS A 63 -10.44 -2.82 3.13
C CYS A 63 -11.45 -3.97 3.09
N PHE A 64 -11.67 -4.63 4.21
CA PHE A 64 -12.54 -5.81 4.33
C PHE A 64 -13.90 -5.48 4.96
N ALA A 65 -14.16 -4.24 5.35
CA ALA A 65 -15.38 -3.86 6.08
C ALA A 65 -16.68 -4.11 5.32
N LYS A 66 -16.65 -4.18 3.98
CA LYS A 66 -17.82 -4.56 3.16
C LYS A 66 -18.14 -6.06 3.20
N HIS A 67 -17.19 -6.87 3.64
CA HIS A 67 -17.27 -8.34 3.62
C HIS A 67 -17.39 -8.94 5.02
N TRP A 68 -16.74 -8.33 6.01
CA TRP A 68 -16.58 -8.88 7.34
C TRP A 68 -16.85 -7.85 8.44
N SER A 69 -17.46 -8.32 9.51
CA SER A 69 -17.44 -7.62 10.79
C SER A 69 -16.02 -7.59 11.37
N VAL A 70 -15.80 -6.74 12.37
CA VAL A 70 -14.51 -6.69 13.09
C VAL A 70 -14.13 -8.05 13.66
N GLU A 71 -15.09 -8.78 14.22
CA GLU A 71 -14.85 -10.10 14.80
C GLU A 71 -14.46 -11.14 13.75
N GLU A 72 -15.11 -11.14 12.59
CA GLU A 72 -14.75 -12.00 11.46
C GLU A 72 -13.38 -11.65 10.91
N THR A 73 -13.05 -10.37 10.77
CA THR A 73 -11.70 -9.92 10.37
C THR A 73 -10.63 -10.45 11.34
N CYS A 74 -10.86 -10.33 12.64
CA CYS A 74 -9.95 -10.86 13.65
C CYS A 74 -9.82 -12.39 13.58
N LYS A 75 -10.92 -13.10 13.35
CA LYS A 75 -10.92 -14.56 13.17
C LYS A 75 -10.10 -14.98 11.96
N HIS A 76 -10.31 -14.33 10.80
CA HIS A 76 -9.54 -14.60 9.59
C HIS A 76 -8.05 -14.27 9.77
N ALA A 77 -7.73 -13.10 10.31
CA ALA A 77 -6.36 -12.70 10.60
C ALA A 77 -5.64 -13.73 11.50
N LYS A 78 -6.31 -14.15 12.58
CA LYS A 78 -5.76 -15.16 13.51
C LYS A 78 -5.52 -16.50 12.82
N ASN A 79 -6.51 -17.00 12.07
CA ASN A 79 -6.41 -18.29 11.36
C ASN A 79 -5.28 -18.27 10.33
N LEU A 80 -5.04 -17.13 9.70
CA LEU A 80 -3.96 -16.91 8.74
C LEU A 80 -2.61 -16.63 9.41
N GLY A 81 -2.52 -16.59 10.75
CA GLY A 81 -1.30 -16.36 11.51
C GLY A 81 -0.80 -14.92 11.47
N CYS A 82 -1.63 -13.96 11.04
CA CYS A 82 -1.35 -12.55 11.22
C CYS A 82 -1.26 -12.19 12.70
N LYS A 83 -0.51 -11.14 13.01
CA LYS A 83 -0.28 -10.69 14.39
C LYS A 83 -1.16 -9.51 14.77
N SER A 84 -1.78 -8.87 13.80
CA SER A 84 -2.48 -7.60 13.96
C SER A 84 -3.69 -7.49 13.02
N VAL A 85 -4.68 -6.71 13.47
CA VAL A 85 -5.67 -6.02 12.63
C VAL A 85 -5.51 -4.53 12.92
N GLU A 86 -5.46 -3.69 11.89
CA GLU A 86 -5.07 -2.29 12.03
C GLU A 86 -6.03 -1.32 11.35
N LEU A 87 -5.81 -0.01 11.56
CA LEU A 87 -6.67 1.09 11.11
C LEU A 87 -8.13 0.84 11.48
N ILE A 88 -8.33 0.48 12.74
CA ILE A 88 -9.59 0.17 13.36
C ILE A 88 -9.79 1.05 14.59
N ASP A 89 -11.01 1.55 14.78
CA ASP A 89 -11.39 2.39 15.91
C ASP A 89 -11.03 1.72 17.25
N SER A 90 -10.46 2.48 18.19
CA SER A 90 -9.99 2.02 19.49
C SER A 90 -11.07 1.32 20.33
N LYS A 91 -12.35 1.67 20.14
CA LYS A 91 -13.48 0.97 20.79
C LYS A 91 -13.56 -0.53 20.45
N HIS A 92 -12.93 -0.96 19.35
CA HIS A 92 -12.86 -2.36 18.91
C HIS A 92 -11.61 -3.11 19.39
N TRP A 93 -10.64 -2.44 19.99
CA TRP A 93 -9.40 -3.08 20.44
C TRP A 93 -9.60 -4.20 21.47
N PRO A 94 -10.63 -4.19 22.35
CA PRO A 94 -10.94 -5.36 23.17
C PRO A 94 -11.21 -6.63 22.38
N VAL A 95 -11.80 -6.50 21.16
CA VAL A 95 -12.02 -7.65 20.26
C VAL A 95 -10.69 -8.21 19.75
N LEU A 96 -9.73 -7.35 19.40
CA LEU A 96 -8.39 -7.78 18.99
C LEU A 96 -7.72 -8.60 20.11
N LYS A 97 -7.76 -8.12 21.35
CA LYS A 97 -7.21 -8.85 22.51
C LYS A 97 -7.84 -10.22 22.70
N LYS A 98 -9.16 -10.36 22.51
CA LYS A 98 -9.88 -11.65 22.57
C LYS A 98 -9.27 -12.68 21.62
N TYR A 99 -8.79 -12.26 20.45
CA TYR A 99 -8.13 -13.13 19.45
C TYR A 99 -6.61 -13.21 19.60
N GLY A 100 -6.02 -12.55 20.60
CA GLY A 100 -4.58 -12.46 20.79
C GLY A 100 -3.87 -11.69 19.68
N LEU A 101 -4.55 -10.68 19.12
CA LEU A 101 -4.05 -9.76 18.11
C LEU A 101 -3.74 -8.40 18.75
N THR A 102 -2.81 -7.66 18.13
CA THR A 102 -2.59 -6.25 18.43
C THR A 102 -3.18 -5.35 17.34
N CYS A 103 -3.09 -4.02 17.52
CA CYS A 103 -3.24 -3.04 16.46
C CYS A 103 -1.85 -2.58 16.04
N ALA A 104 -1.46 -2.76 14.78
CA ALA A 104 -0.11 -2.41 14.31
C ALA A 104 0.06 -0.92 14.08
N ILE A 105 -1.00 -0.24 13.65
CA ILE A 105 -1.07 1.20 13.46
C ILE A 105 -2.50 1.69 13.65
N SER A 106 -2.67 2.78 14.39
CA SER A 106 -3.96 3.42 14.64
C SER A 106 -4.13 4.68 13.79
N GLY A 107 -5.39 5.10 13.58
CA GLY A 107 -5.73 6.37 12.95
C GLY A 107 -5.69 7.53 13.96
N ILE A 108 -5.50 8.75 13.43
CA ILE A 108 -5.80 9.98 14.17
C ILE A 108 -7.31 10.22 14.06
N PRO A 109 -8.03 10.49 15.16
CA PRO A 109 -9.47 10.75 15.09
C PRO A 109 -9.73 12.09 14.38
N VAL A 110 -10.29 12.00 13.18
CA VAL A 110 -10.64 13.15 12.32
C VAL A 110 -12.01 12.96 11.69
N GLU A 111 -12.68 14.03 11.33
CA GLU A 111 -13.89 13.98 10.53
C GLU A 111 -13.57 13.88 9.04
N GLY A 112 -14.19 12.92 8.35
CA GLY A 112 -13.99 12.67 6.93
C GLY A 112 -12.70 11.92 6.61
N PRO A 113 -12.26 11.91 5.33
CA PRO A 113 -11.05 11.22 4.91
C PRO A 113 -9.80 11.82 5.58
N PRO A 114 -8.97 11.01 6.25
CA PRO A 114 -7.89 11.50 7.11
C PRO A 114 -6.72 12.15 6.36
N PHE A 115 -6.60 11.87 5.06
CA PHE A 115 -5.50 12.34 4.22
C PHE A 115 -5.75 13.72 3.56
N ILE A 116 -6.95 14.31 3.68
CA ILE A 116 -7.28 15.62 3.08
C ILE A 116 -6.67 16.74 3.88
N LYS A 117 -6.96 16.79 5.19
CA LYS A 117 -6.50 17.84 6.11
C LYS A 117 -5.28 17.34 6.88
N GLY A 118 -4.09 17.75 6.46
CA GLY A 118 -2.85 17.24 7.03
C GLY A 118 -1.92 18.31 7.58
N TYR A 119 -0.71 17.90 7.85
CA TYR A 119 0.30 18.74 8.50
C TYR A 119 0.91 19.82 7.60
N ASN A 120 0.65 19.77 6.28
CA ASN A 120 1.11 20.81 5.34
C ASN A 120 0.36 22.15 5.49
N ASN A 121 -0.78 22.14 6.14
CA ASN A 121 -1.57 23.36 6.36
C ASN A 121 -1.57 23.75 7.85
N PRO A 122 -0.91 24.86 8.24
CA PRO A 122 -0.81 25.30 9.64
C PRO A 122 -2.17 25.67 10.25
N GLY A 123 -3.19 25.96 9.43
CA GLY A 123 -4.56 26.18 9.88
C GLY A 123 -5.17 24.98 10.57
N TYR A 124 -4.66 23.76 10.27
CA TYR A 124 -5.11 22.52 10.91
C TYR A 124 -4.26 22.10 12.12
N HIS A 125 -3.10 22.69 12.36
CA HIS A 125 -2.17 22.27 13.40
C HIS A 125 -2.78 22.24 14.80
N SER A 126 -3.60 23.22 15.16
CA SER A 126 -4.18 23.33 16.51
C SER A 126 -4.95 22.08 16.90
N TRP A 127 -5.90 21.66 16.09
CA TRP A 127 -6.72 20.49 16.38
C TRP A 127 -5.97 19.17 16.04
N LEU A 128 -5.18 19.16 14.96
CA LEU A 128 -4.45 17.98 14.51
C LEU A 128 -3.40 17.51 15.53
N ILE A 129 -2.67 18.46 16.14
CA ILE A 129 -1.72 18.18 17.22
C ILE A 129 -2.44 17.57 18.44
N LYS A 130 -3.61 18.12 18.79
CA LYS A 130 -4.41 17.57 19.90
C LYS A 130 -4.89 16.15 19.60
N ALA A 131 -5.44 15.92 18.42
CA ALA A 131 -5.91 14.61 17.98
C ALA A 131 -4.79 13.58 17.86
N THR A 132 -3.61 13.99 17.35
CA THR A 132 -2.42 13.13 17.30
C THR A 132 -1.96 12.72 18.69
N LYS A 133 -1.92 13.64 19.66
CA LYS A 133 -1.54 13.31 21.06
C LYS A 133 -2.55 12.36 21.69
N GLN A 134 -3.84 12.54 21.42
CA GLN A 134 -4.87 11.60 21.89
C GLN A 134 -4.64 10.20 21.28
N ALA A 135 -4.42 10.09 19.97
CA ALA A 135 -4.13 8.82 19.32
C ALA A 135 -2.86 8.15 19.88
N ILE A 136 -1.84 8.94 20.19
CA ILE A 136 -0.61 8.45 20.85
C ILE A 136 -0.92 7.90 22.25
N ASP A 137 -1.74 8.58 23.06
CA ASP A 137 -2.11 8.11 24.40
C ASP A 137 -2.89 6.78 24.32
N GLU A 138 -3.94 6.73 23.50
CA GLU A 138 -4.72 5.51 23.29
C GLU A 138 -3.84 4.35 22.80
N SER A 139 -2.92 4.64 21.85
CA SER A 139 -1.99 3.66 21.30
C SER A 139 -1.01 3.13 22.34
N ALA A 140 -0.44 4.00 23.16
CA ALA A 140 0.47 3.62 24.24
C ALA A 140 -0.24 2.73 25.28
N ASP A 141 -1.46 3.09 25.68
CA ASP A 141 -2.25 2.34 26.65
C ASP A 141 -2.64 0.95 26.16
N PHE A 142 -2.87 0.80 24.85
CA PHE A 142 -3.20 -0.50 24.25
C PHE A 142 -1.96 -1.35 23.93
N GLY A 143 -0.83 -0.73 23.65
CA GLY A 143 0.37 -1.34 23.10
C GLY A 143 0.41 -1.33 21.56
N CYS A 144 -0.30 -0.39 20.91
CA CYS A 144 -0.20 -0.12 19.48
C CYS A 144 1.09 0.69 19.22
N PRO A 145 2.02 0.20 18.38
CA PRO A 145 3.32 0.84 18.23
C PRO A 145 3.31 2.11 17.37
N ASN A 146 2.30 2.29 16.53
CA ASN A 146 2.29 3.34 15.51
C ASN A 146 0.97 4.10 15.45
N VAL A 147 1.06 5.36 15.01
CA VAL A 147 -0.07 6.23 14.63
C VAL A 147 0.19 6.76 13.21
N ILE A 148 -0.78 6.60 12.30
CA ILE A 148 -0.66 7.11 10.93
C ILE A 148 -0.87 8.63 10.89
N ALA A 149 -0.14 9.32 10.02
CA ALA A 149 -0.28 10.74 9.77
C ALA A 149 -0.10 11.05 8.28
N PHE A 150 -0.58 12.22 7.85
CA PHE A 150 -0.62 12.62 6.44
C PHE A 150 -0.07 14.04 6.26
N THR A 151 0.52 14.30 5.08
CA THR A 151 0.87 15.67 4.70
C THR A 151 -0.38 16.52 4.49
N GLY A 152 -1.38 15.98 3.84
CA GLY A 152 -2.58 16.68 3.38
C GLY A 152 -2.54 17.03 1.90
N TYR A 153 -3.65 17.55 1.39
CA TYR A 153 -3.72 18.09 0.04
C TYR A 153 -2.99 19.42 -0.04
N ALA A 154 -2.39 19.71 -1.21
CA ALA A 154 -1.57 20.90 -1.42
C ALA A 154 -2.34 22.21 -1.16
N GLU A 155 -3.64 22.23 -1.52
CA GLU A 155 -4.48 23.42 -1.45
C GLU A 155 -3.76 24.62 -2.08
N GLU A 156 -3.49 25.67 -1.30
CA GLU A 156 -2.79 26.89 -1.73
C GLU A 156 -1.28 26.87 -1.48
N PHE A 157 -0.75 25.84 -0.80
CA PHE A 157 0.66 25.78 -0.41
C PHE A 157 1.53 25.15 -1.49
N SER A 158 2.65 25.81 -1.83
CA SER A 158 3.70 25.18 -2.63
C SER A 158 4.29 23.95 -1.90
N ARG A 159 4.95 23.04 -2.64
CA ARG A 159 5.61 21.87 -2.04
C ARG A 159 6.62 22.28 -0.95
N GLU A 160 7.39 23.34 -1.19
CA GLU A 160 8.37 23.85 -0.22
C GLU A 160 7.71 24.40 1.05
N GLN A 161 6.64 25.17 0.90
CA GLN A 161 5.93 25.71 2.04
C GLN A 161 5.21 24.63 2.81
N GLY A 162 4.58 23.66 2.11
CA GLY A 162 3.94 22.51 2.73
C GLY A 162 4.93 21.62 3.50
N ALA A 163 6.14 21.40 2.96
CA ALA A 163 7.20 20.70 3.69
C ALA A 163 7.59 21.44 4.99
N LYS A 164 7.82 22.74 4.93
CA LYS A 164 8.12 23.55 6.12
C LYS A 164 7.02 23.46 7.17
N ASN A 165 5.76 23.57 6.75
CA ASN A 165 4.61 23.47 7.64
C ASN A 165 4.52 22.05 8.28
N CYS A 166 4.73 20.99 7.50
CA CYS A 166 4.80 19.61 8.02
C CYS A 166 5.89 19.47 9.09
N ILE A 167 7.10 19.95 8.81
CA ILE A 167 8.23 19.92 9.75
C ILE A 167 7.89 20.63 11.06
N GLU A 168 7.31 21.83 10.99
CA GLU A 168 6.89 22.58 12.18
C GLU A 168 5.81 21.84 12.97
N GLY A 169 4.82 21.28 12.29
CA GLY A 169 3.73 20.55 12.92
C GLY A 169 4.20 19.27 13.59
N PHE A 170 5.02 18.45 12.90
CA PHE A 170 5.56 17.22 13.47
C PHE A 170 6.51 17.48 14.64
N LYS A 171 7.33 18.52 14.62
CA LYS A 171 8.17 18.90 15.77
C LYS A 171 7.37 19.18 17.05
N LYS A 172 6.11 19.61 16.94
CA LYS A 172 5.24 19.89 18.11
C LYS A 172 4.69 18.61 18.76
N VAL A 173 4.75 17.46 18.07
CA VAL A 173 4.27 16.16 18.57
C VAL A 173 5.37 15.13 18.74
N ALA A 174 6.53 15.32 18.12
CA ALA A 174 7.64 14.36 18.11
C ALA A 174 8.12 13.99 19.51
N GLY A 175 8.43 14.97 20.37
CA GLY A 175 8.86 14.74 21.74
C GLY A 175 7.79 14.05 22.62
N TYR A 176 6.50 14.24 22.27
CA TYR A 176 5.42 13.52 22.95
C TYR A 176 5.39 12.04 22.53
N ALA A 177 5.54 11.77 21.25
CA ALA A 177 5.64 10.43 20.70
C ALA A 177 6.86 9.67 21.28
N GLU A 178 8.00 10.35 21.40
CA GLU A 178 9.21 9.80 22.04
C GLU A 178 8.96 9.40 23.49
N LYS A 179 8.36 10.30 24.28
CA LYS A 179 8.03 10.05 25.68
C LYS A 179 7.10 8.85 25.87
N LYS A 180 6.14 8.68 24.96
CA LYS A 180 5.14 7.60 25.00
C LYS A 180 5.62 6.29 24.35
N GLY A 181 6.74 6.33 23.62
CA GLY A 181 7.27 5.18 22.91
C GLY A 181 6.47 4.79 21.66
N VAL A 182 5.57 5.66 21.17
CA VAL A 182 4.75 5.46 19.98
C VAL A 182 5.39 6.15 18.78
N THR A 183 5.31 5.56 17.59
CA THR A 183 5.88 6.13 16.36
C THR A 183 4.77 6.76 15.51
N ILE A 184 4.96 8.00 15.09
CA ILE A 184 4.12 8.64 14.07
C ILE A 184 4.64 8.22 12.71
N CYS A 185 3.79 7.62 11.87
CA CYS A 185 4.17 7.17 10.53
C CYS A 185 3.49 8.06 9.48
N LEU A 186 4.29 8.88 8.80
CA LEU A 186 3.85 9.71 7.69
C LEU A 186 3.63 8.83 6.45
N GLU A 187 2.41 8.76 5.96
CA GLU A 187 2.10 7.98 4.76
C GLU A 187 2.33 8.78 3.48
N MET A 188 3.06 8.17 2.57
CA MET A 188 3.19 8.59 1.18
C MET A 188 2.05 7.98 0.37
N LEU A 189 1.30 8.82 -0.36
CA LEU A 189 0.16 8.41 -1.19
C LEU A 189 0.39 8.79 -2.66
N ASN A 190 -0.15 8.01 -3.60
CA ASN A 190 -0.07 8.40 -5.01
C ASN A 190 -1.09 9.50 -5.36
N SER A 191 -0.66 10.45 -6.18
CA SER A 191 -1.48 11.52 -6.75
C SER A 191 -1.89 11.29 -8.20
N ARG A 192 -1.55 10.11 -8.77
CA ARG A 192 -1.74 9.79 -10.20
C ARG A 192 -3.08 9.13 -10.52
N ASP A 193 -3.53 8.20 -9.68
CA ASP A 193 -4.78 7.50 -9.94
C ASP A 193 -5.95 8.39 -9.51
N ASP A 194 -6.75 8.81 -10.47
CA ASP A 194 -7.96 9.63 -10.29
C ASP A 194 -9.26 8.85 -10.49
N THR A 195 -9.17 7.53 -10.66
CA THR A 195 -10.32 6.67 -11.00
C THR A 195 -11.21 6.33 -9.82
N ASP A 196 -10.65 6.31 -8.61
CA ASP A 196 -11.38 5.97 -7.38
C ASP A 196 -10.67 6.61 -6.16
N PRO A 197 -11.39 7.30 -5.26
CA PRO A 197 -10.79 7.95 -4.09
C PRO A 197 -10.12 6.99 -3.10
N ASN A 198 -10.34 5.68 -3.22
CA ASN A 198 -9.63 4.67 -2.44
C ASN A 198 -8.38 4.14 -3.15
N LYS A 199 -8.08 4.57 -4.38
CA LYS A 199 -6.93 4.08 -5.17
C LYS A 199 -5.84 5.12 -5.34
N GLY A 200 -6.21 6.39 -5.41
CA GLY A 200 -5.27 7.49 -5.51
C GLY A 200 -5.87 8.80 -5.03
N HIS A 201 -5.02 9.79 -4.84
CA HIS A 201 -5.35 11.01 -4.14
C HIS A 201 -4.80 12.23 -4.89
N PRO A 202 -5.39 12.61 -6.05
CA PRO A 202 -4.98 13.79 -6.80
C PRO A 202 -4.97 15.04 -5.92
N GLY A 203 -3.83 15.74 -5.89
CA GLY A 203 -3.63 16.90 -5.02
C GLY A 203 -2.98 16.59 -3.67
N TYR A 204 -2.75 15.33 -3.32
CA TYR A 204 -1.99 14.98 -2.12
C TYR A 204 -0.53 15.42 -2.26
N GLN A 205 0.01 16.07 -1.22
CA GLN A 205 1.32 16.72 -1.34
C GLN A 205 2.50 15.79 -1.07
N GLY A 206 2.35 14.81 -0.19
CA GLY A 206 3.37 13.82 0.15
C GLY A 206 3.38 12.62 -0.79
N ASP A 207 3.45 12.86 -2.09
CA ASP A 207 3.25 11.87 -3.13
C ASP A 207 4.54 11.24 -3.69
N HIS A 208 5.70 11.59 -3.13
CA HIS A 208 7.00 11.02 -3.44
C HIS A 208 7.78 10.67 -2.17
N THR A 209 8.46 9.54 -2.22
CA THR A 209 9.30 9.05 -1.11
C THR A 209 10.33 10.07 -0.68
N ASP A 210 11.05 10.69 -1.63
CA ASP A 210 12.10 11.67 -1.34
C ASP A 210 11.54 12.89 -0.60
N TYR A 211 10.38 13.41 -1.02
CA TYR A 211 9.71 14.52 -0.35
C TYR A 211 9.34 14.21 1.10
N CYS A 212 8.79 13.02 1.34
CA CYS A 212 8.48 12.57 2.69
C CYS A 212 9.75 12.39 3.53
N MET A 213 10.81 11.81 2.96
CA MET A 213 12.10 11.61 3.65
C MET A 213 12.77 12.93 4.01
N ASP A 214 12.71 13.95 3.16
CA ASP A 214 13.24 15.29 3.46
C ASP A 214 12.52 15.90 4.69
N ILE A 215 11.19 15.77 4.75
CA ILE A 215 10.41 16.20 5.92
C ILE A 215 10.85 15.45 7.18
N LEU A 216 10.92 14.13 7.12
CA LEU A 216 11.25 13.28 8.26
C LEU A 216 12.68 13.54 8.78
N ASN A 217 13.64 13.68 7.88
CA ASN A 217 15.03 14.02 8.21
C ASN A 217 15.12 15.40 8.89
N ALA A 218 14.37 16.39 8.41
CA ALA A 218 14.34 17.73 8.99
C ALA A 218 13.59 17.78 10.34
N VAL A 219 12.64 16.89 10.59
CA VAL A 219 12.03 16.69 11.92
C VAL A 219 13.05 16.12 12.89
N GLY A 220 13.85 15.14 12.46
CA GLY A 220 14.98 14.59 13.21
C GLY A 220 14.62 13.75 14.43
N SER A 221 13.39 13.19 14.48
CA SER A 221 12.92 12.36 15.59
C SER A 221 12.94 10.87 15.23
N PRO A 222 13.44 9.99 16.11
CA PRO A 222 13.37 8.55 15.89
C PRO A 222 11.95 7.98 15.96
N ARG A 223 10.96 8.83 16.35
CA ARG A 223 9.54 8.47 16.48
C ARG A 223 8.65 9.16 15.45
N VAL A 224 9.24 9.77 14.42
CA VAL A 224 8.50 10.24 13.24
C VAL A 224 9.15 9.59 12.03
N LYS A 225 8.46 8.63 11.42
CA LYS A 225 8.99 7.73 10.40
C LYS A 225 8.07 7.67 9.19
N LEU A 226 8.50 6.96 8.16
CA LEU A 226 7.73 6.74 6.94
C LEU A 226 6.78 5.54 7.12
N LEU A 227 5.54 5.68 6.70
CA LEU A 227 4.72 4.55 6.26
C LEU A 227 5.00 4.35 4.77
N PHE A 228 5.66 3.24 4.47
CA PHE A 228 6.05 2.84 3.14
C PHE A 228 4.96 1.97 2.52
N ASP A 229 3.98 2.58 1.86
CA ASP A 229 2.97 1.83 1.11
C ASP A 229 3.55 1.45 -0.27
N ILE A 230 3.79 0.16 -0.46
CA ILE A 230 4.40 -0.40 -1.66
C ILE A 230 3.56 -0.10 -2.91
N TYR A 231 2.23 -0.10 -2.80
CA TYR A 231 1.34 0.23 -3.90
C TYR A 231 1.53 1.68 -4.38
N HIS A 232 1.52 2.62 -3.45
CA HIS A 232 1.68 4.04 -3.76
C HIS A 232 3.09 4.36 -4.27
N VAL A 233 4.12 3.77 -3.65
CA VAL A 233 5.52 3.91 -4.10
C VAL A 233 5.72 3.36 -5.50
N GLN A 234 5.12 2.20 -5.84
CA GLN A 234 5.22 1.62 -7.17
C GLN A 234 4.68 2.59 -8.25
N ILE A 235 3.57 3.25 -7.99
CA ILE A 235 2.92 4.17 -8.93
C ILE A 235 3.74 5.45 -9.15
N MET A 236 4.27 6.01 -8.06
CA MET A 236 4.92 7.32 -8.10
C MET A 236 6.40 7.25 -8.42
N ASP A 237 7.13 6.39 -7.73
CA ASP A 237 8.59 6.35 -7.75
C ASP A 237 9.16 5.10 -8.42
N GLY A 238 8.47 3.95 -8.30
CA GLY A 238 9.03 2.67 -8.72
C GLY A 238 10.25 2.25 -7.92
N ASP A 239 11.08 1.33 -8.46
CA ASP A 239 12.36 0.89 -7.88
C ASP A 239 12.29 0.52 -6.39
N VAL A 240 11.19 -0.11 -6.00
CA VAL A 240 10.75 -0.36 -4.61
C VAL A 240 11.85 -0.96 -3.74
N ILE A 241 12.61 -1.93 -4.27
CA ILE A 241 13.68 -2.62 -3.50
C ILE A 241 14.81 -1.65 -3.14
N ARG A 242 15.22 -0.77 -4.07
CA ARG A 242 16.23 0.24 -3.80
C ARG A 242 15.72 1.27 -2.80
N ARG A 243 14.49 1.76 -2.97
CA ARG A 243 13.82 2.69 -2.06
C ARG A 243 13.76 2.16 -0.63
N ILE A 244 13.46 0.87 -0.43
CA ILE A 244 13.53 0.24 0.91
C ILE A 244 14.94 0.35 1.50
N GLY A 245 15.98 0.15 0.69
CA GLY A 245 17.37 0.29 1.14
C GLY A 245 17.73 1.73 1.51
N GLU A 246 17.29 2.71 0.72
CA GLU A 246 17.52 4.14 0.91
C GLU A 246 16.78 4.69 2.14
N CYS A 247 15.52 4.29 2.34
CA CYS A 247 14.74 4.68 3.52
C CYS A 247 15.26 4.04 4.82
N GLY A 248 15.90 2.88 4.72
CA GLY A 248 16.58 2.27 5.84
C GLY A 248 15.70 2.06 7.07
N ASP A 249 16.19 2.49 8.21
CA ASP A 249 15.51 2.41 9.51
C ASP A 249 14.41 3.47 9.71
N MET A 250 14.26 4.39 8.73
CA MET A 250 13.16 5.35 8.72
C MET A 250 11.82 4.73 8.34
N ILE A 251 11.76 3.47 7.88
CA ILE A 251 10.50 2.77 7.66
C ILE A 251 9.90 2.36 9.01
N GLY A 252 8.78 2.96 9.38
CA GLY A 252 8.03 2.66 10.61
C GLY A 252 6.93 1.62 10.39
N HIS A 253 6.28 1.66 9.24
CA HIS A 253 5.21 0.74 8.86
C HIS A 253 5.22 0.48 7.35
N VAL A 254 4.60 -0.63 6.91
CA VAL A 254 4.54 -1.01 5.49
C VAL A 254 3.12 -1.45 5.15
N HIS A 255 2.61 -0.99 4.00
CA HIS A 255 1.36 -1.49 3.40
C HIS A 255 1.60 -2.17 2.05
N THR A 256 0.66 -3.03 1.65
CA THR A 256 0.69 -3.80 0.40
C THR A 256 -0.65 -3.78 -0.32
N ALA A 257 -0.65 -3.60 -1.64
CA ALA A 257 -1.79 -3.88 -2.51
C ALA A 257 -1.32 -4.18 -3.93
N GLY A 258 -2.16 -4.81 -4.75
CA GLY A 258 -1.85 -5.07 -6.16
C GLY A 258 -1.94 -3.80 -7.01
N ASN A 259 -0.95 -3.54 -7.85
CA ASN A 259 -0.97 -2.48 -8.84
C ASN A 259 -0.98 -3.10 -10.26
N PRO A 260 -1.91 -2.68 -11.15
CA PRO A 260 -2.91 -1.63 -10.99
C PRO A 260 -4.11 -2.02 -10.13
N GLY A 261 -4.83 -1.00 -9.63
CA GLY A 261 -6.20 -1.13 -9.12
C GLY A 261 -6.38 -1.37 -7.63
N ARG A 262 -5.29 -1.42 -6.84
CA ARG A 262 -5.29 -1.63 -5.38
C ARG A 262 -6.00 -2.92 -4.94
N GLY A 263 -6.01 -3.94 -5.85
CA GLY A 263 -6.63 -5.25 -5.62
C GLY A 263 -5.69 -6.27 -4.99
N GLU A 264 -6.04 -7.55 -5.18
CA GLU A 264 -5.28 -8.69 -4.68
C GLU A 264 -3.83 -8.72 -5.17
N LEU A 265 -2.95 -9.38 -4.38
CA LEU A 265 -1.55 -9.62 -4.73
C LEU A 265 -1.40 -10.87 -5.61
N ASP A 266 -2.20 -10.98 -6.67
CA ASP A 266 -2.22 -12.16 -7.56
C ASP A 266 -1.40 -11.95 -8.85
N ASP A 267 -1.60 -12.80 -9.84
CA ASP A 267 -0.88 -12.77 -11.12
C ASP A 267 -1.35 -11.69 -12.11
N LYS A 268 -2.36 -10.89 -11.73
CA LYS A 268 -2.90 -9.79 -12.55
C LYS A 268 -2.28 -8.43 -12.21
N GLN A 269 -1.40 -8.40 -11.23
CA GLN A 269 -0.73 -7.18 -10.77
C GLN A 269 0.79 -7.26 -11.03
N GLU A 270 1.48 -6.11 -11.06
CA GLU A 270 2.86 -6.00 -11.53
C GLU A 270 3.93 -6.08 -10.44
N ILE A 271 3.55 -6.01 -9.14
CA ILE A 271 4.50 -5.93 -8.03
C ILE A 271 4.98 -7.33 -7.63
N ASN A 272 6.28 -7.56 -7.67
CA ASN A 272 6.87 -8.84 -7.25
C ASN A 272 7.17 -8.84 -5.74
N TYR A 273 6.21 -9.23 -4.92
CA TYR A 273 6.27 -9.16 -3.45
C TYR A 273 7.37 -9.99 -2.77
N PRO A 274 7.66 -11.26 -3.16
CA PRO A 274 8.65 -12.05 -2.44
C PRO A 274 10.06 -11.43 -2.36
N PRO A 275 10.65 -10.86 -3.42
CA PRO A 275 11.94 -10.16 -3.29
C PRO A 275 11.84 -8.85 -2.49
N ILE A 276 10.69 -8.16 -2.51
CA ILE A 276 10.46 -6.95 -1.70
C ILE A 276 10.44 -7.31 -0.21
N MET A 277 9.73 -8.36 0.19
CA MET A 277 9.73 -8.85 1.58
C MET A 277 11.13 -9.27 2.04
N LYS A 278 11.92 -9.90 1.16
CA LYS A 278 13.33 -10.21 1.45
C LYS A 278 14.18 -8.95 1.62
N ALA A 279 13.90 -7.88 0.86
CA ALA A 279 14.59 -6.59 1.03
C ALA A 279 14.29 -5.96 2.39
N LEU A 280 13.02 -6.01 2.86
CA LEU A 280 12.66 -5.57 4.21
C LEU A 280 13.44 -6.36 5.28
N LEU A 281 13.52 -7.70 5.15
CA LEU A 281 14.30 -8.52 6.08
C LEU A 281 15.80 -8.20 6.05
N LYS A 282 16.37 -7.99 4.86
CA LYS A 282 17.78 -7.57 4.70
C LYS A 282 18.02 -6.22 5.38
N ASN A 283 17.06 -5.32 5.29
CA ASN A 283 17.08 -4.01 5.96
C ASN A 283 16.78 -4.10 7.48
N LYS A 284 16.68 -5.31 8.03
CA LYS A 284 16.40 -5.59 9.44
C LYS A 284 15.06 -5.03 9.94
N TYR A 285 14.11 -4.80 9.04
CA TYR A 285 12.78 -4.35 9.40
C TYR A 285 12.11 -5.35 10.35
N LYS A 286 11.54 -4.84 11.46
CA LYS A 286 10.89 -5.63 12.52
C LYS A 286 9.44 -5.22 12.75
N GLY A 287 8.97 -4.20 12.03
CA GLY A 287 7.60 -3.71 12.10
C GLY A 287 6.60 -4.66 11.45
N PHE A 288 5.43 -4.14 11.17
CA PHE A 288 4.34 -4.90 10.55
C PHE A 288 4.22 -4.58 9.06
N VAL A 289 3.69 -5.55 8.32
CA VAL A 289 3.28 -5.40 6.92
C VAL A 289 1.77 -5.60 6.86
N GLY A 290 1.04 -4.52 6.62
CA GLY A 290 -0.42 -4.48 6.53
C GLY A 290 -0.91 -4.84 5.13
N GLN A 291 -1.80 -5.82 5.04
CA GLN A 291 -2.49 -6.19 3.80
C GLN A 291 -3.61 -5.18 3.54
N GLU A 292 -3.36 -4.19 2.68
CA GLU A 292 -4.23 -3.03 2.41
C GLU A 292 -4.83 -3.05 1.01
N PHE A 293 -5.02 -4.21 0.45
CA PHE A 293 -5.70 -4.35 -0.83
C PHE A 293 -7.23 -4.38 -0.67
N ILE A 294 -7.94 -3.91 -1.70
CA ILE A 294 -9.41 -3.93 -1.76
C ILE A 294 -9.84 -5.22 -2.46
N PRO A 295 -10.53 -6.17 -1.77
CA PRO A 295 -10.94 -7.42 -2.38
C PRO A 295 -11.87 -7.22 -3.58
N THR A 296 -11.54 -7.84 -4.71
CA THR A 296 -12.35 -7.85 -5.95
C THR A 296 -13.03 -9.20 -6.19
N ARG A 297 -12.68 -10.22 -5.40
CA ARG A 297 -13.19 -11.60 -5.43
C ARG A 297 -13.36 -12.14 -4.02
N ASP A 298 -13.37 -13.46 -3.83
CA ASP A 298 -13.45 -14.07 -2.48
C ASP A 298 -12.36 -13.49 -1.55
N PRO A 299 -12.75 -12.72 -0.52
CA PRO A 299 -11.80 -12.01 0.33
C PRO A 299 -10.95 -12.95 1.19
N VAL A 300 -11.47 -14.14 1.56
CA VAL A 300 -10.70 -15.13 2.32
C VAL A 300 -9.59 -15.70 1.47
N LYS A 301 -9.91 -16.05 0.22
CA LYS A 301 -8.92 -16.58 -0.73
C LYS A 301 -7.87 -15.51 -1.05
N GLY A 302 -8.30 -14.27 -1.36
CA GLY A 302 -7.39 -13.17 -1.65
C GLY A 302 -6.43 -12.89 -0.50
N LEU A 303 -6.94 -12.81 0.73
CA LEU A 303 -6.12 -12.58 1.92
C LEU A 303 -5.16 -13.76 2.19
N THR A 304 -5.61 -15.00 1.99
CA THR A 304 -4.76 -16.18 2.16
C THR A 304 -3.57 -16.14 1.20
N GLU A 305 -3.83 -15.88 -0.08
CA GLU A 305 -2.79 -15.78 -1.12
C GLU A 305 -1.80 -14.64 -0.82
N ALA A 306 -2.28 -13.47 -0.40
CA ALA A 306 -1.44 -12.34 -0.04
C ALA A 306 -0.52 -12.65 1.16
N VAL A 307 -1.07 -13.24 2.20
CA VAL A 307 -0.31 -13.63 3.39
C VAL A 307 0.74 -14.70 3.07
N GLU A 308 0.42 -15.68 2.23
CA GLU A 308 1.37 -16.70 1.77
C GLU A 308 2.47 -16.12 0.88
N LEU A 309 2.13 -15.21 -0.02
CA LEU A 309 3.08 -14.55 -0.91
C LEU A 309 4.10 -13.70 -0.14
N CYS A 310 3.67 -13.05 0.94
CA CYS A 310 4.53 -12.21 1.78
C CYS A 310 5.30 -13.02 2.85
N ASP A 311 5.04 -14.30 3.05
CA ASP A 311 5.75 -15.16 4.02
C ASP A 311 7.02 -15.77 3.41
N VAL A 312 8.14 -15.03 3.43
CA VAL A 312 9.41 -15.36 2.73
C VAL A 312 10.48 -15.93 3.65
#